data_15f780f7f467d8cd95090bbfdfa1a0e0
#
_entry.id   15f780f7f467d8cd95090bbfdfa1a0e0
#
_cell.length_a   1.000
_cell.length_b   1.000
_cell.length_c   1.000
_cell.angle_alpha   90.00
_cell.angle_beta   90.00
_cell.angle_gamma   90.00
#
_symmetry.space_group_name_H-M   'P 1'
#
loop_
_entity.id
_entity.type
_entity.pdbx_description
1 polymer ?
#
loop_
_entity_poly.entity_id
_entity_poly.type
_entity_poly.pdbx_seq_one_letter_code
_entity_poly.pdbx_strand_id
1 'polypeptide(L)'
;MLCHGSLAPANVILSSGGELYIIDWAYAYSGTPESDAAICCLMLWLTCGEQTAREYFKLYLKRNGSCSSDAITTLLPFAASMLYNRENAAGKKLLLSIMK
;
A
#
# COMPACT_ATOMS: atom_id res chain seq x y z
N MET A 1 -3.73 -9.68 -12.21
CA MET A 1 -3.99 -10.53 -11.04
C MET A 1 -4.93 -9.85 -10.06
N LEU A 2 -5.52 -10.59 -9.17
CA LEU A 2 -6.36 -10.02 -8.11
C LEU A 2 -5.47 -9.36 -7.05
N CYS A 3 -5.70 -8.08 -6.80
CA CYS A 3 -5.00 -7.29 -5.79
C CYS A 3 -5.95 -6.93 -4.66
N HIS A 4 -5.39 -6.75 -3.45
CA HIS A 4 -6.19 -6.45 -2.26
C HIS A 4 -6.74 -5.03 -2.27
N GLY A 5 -5.93 -4.06 -2.62
CA GLY A 5 -6.33 -2.65 -2.70
C GLY A 5 -6.42 -1.92 -1.36
N SER A 6 -6.19 -2.62 -0.25
CA SER A 6 -6.33 -2.04 1.10
C SER A 6 -5.44 -2.77 2.10
N LEU A 7 -4.30 -3.30 1.66
CA LEU A 7 -3.40 -4.08 2.51
C LEU A 7 -2.67 -3.16 3.48
N ALA A 8 -3.07 -3.24 4.73
CA ALA A 8 -2.53 -2.46 5.85
C ALA A 8 -2.60 -3.30 7.11
N PRO A 9 -1.87 -2.94 8.18
CA PRO A 9 -1.86 -3.75 9.41
C PRO A 9 -3.25 -4.05 9.98
N ALA A 10 -4.20 -3.12 9.84
CA ALA A 10 -5.57 -3.32 10.31
C ALA A 10 -6.29 -4.48 9.60
N ASN A 11 -5.84 -4.86 8.40
CA ASN A 11 -6.46 -5.91 7.59
C ASN A 11 -5.65 -7.20 7.59
N VAL A 12 -4.70 -7.33 8.50
CA VAL A 12 -3.89 -8.54 8.68
C VAL A 12 -4.09 -9.04 10.10
N ILE A 13 -4.52 -10.31 10.22
CA ILE A 13 -4.75 -10.93 11.52
C ILE A 13 -3.76 -12.06 11.71
N LEU A 14 -3.06 -12.05 12.85
CA LEU A 14 -2.18 -13.14 13.26
C LEU A 14 -2.92 -14.00 14.28
N SER A 15 -3.13 -15.29 13.96
CA SER A 15 -3.76 -16.21 14.87
C SER A 15 -2.80 -16.68 15.97
N SER A 16 -3.36 -17.25 17.04
CA SER A 16 -2.54 -17.80 18.14
C SER A 16 -1.65 -18.97 17.67
N GLY A 17 -2.02 -19.63 16.56
CA GLY A 17 -1.23 -20.70 15.96
C GLY A 17 -0.14 -20.20 15.01
N GLY A 18 0.04 -18.89 14.86
CA GLY A 18 1.05 -18.32 14.00
C GLY A 18 0.62 -18.14 12.54
N GLU A 19 -0.65 -18.36 12.23
CA GLU A 19 -1.17 -18.19 10.87
C GLU A 19 -1.55 -16.74 10.61
N LEU A 20 -1.28 -16.26 9.39
CA LEU A 20 -1.67 -14.93 8.95
C LEU A 20 -2.91 -15.00 8.07
N TYR A 21 -3.88 -14.12 8.36
CA TYR A 21 -5.09 -13.98 7.56
C TYR A 21 -5.18 -12.55 7.05
N ILE A 22 -5.45 -12.40 5.76
CA ILE A 22 -5.69 -11.10 5.14
C ILE A 22 -7.19 -10.96 4.96
N ILE A 23 -7.77 -9.91 5.54
CA ILE A 23 -9.21 -9.67 5.57
C ILE A 23 -9.56 -8.37 4.86
N ASP A 24 -10.86 -8.11 4.72
CA ASP A 24 -11.44 -6.90 4.14
C ASP A 24 -10.98 -6.65 2.69
N TRP A 25 -11.54 -7.48 1.81
CA TRP A 25 -11.27 -7.41 0.37
C TRP A 25 -12.24 -6.48 -0.38
N ALA A 26 -12.88 -5.54 0.35
CA ALA A 26 -13.91 -4.67 -0.24
C ALA A 26 -13.38 -3.81 -1.40
N TYR A 27 -12.07 -3.50 -1.40
CA TYR A 27 -11.43 -2.69 -2.44
C TYR A 27 -10.61 -3.51 -3.44
N ALA A 28 -10.82 -4.82 -3.47
CA ALA A 28 -10.09 -5.70 -4.38
C ALA A 28 -10.27 -5.27 -5.84
N TYR A 29 -9.23 -5.41 -6.63
CA TYR A 29 -9.22 -4.98 -8.01
C TYR A 29 -8.26 -5.85 -8.84
N SER A 30 -8.34 -5.73 -10.15
CA SER A 30 -7.41 -6.38 -11.06
C SER A 30 -6.23 -5.44 -11.34
N GLY A 31 -5.02 -5.89 -11.06
CA GLY A 31 -3.84 -5.06 -11.23
C GLY A 31 -2.55 -5.86 -11.16
N THR A 32 -1.44 -5.18 -10.90
CA THR A 32 -0.12 -5.78 -10.77
C THR A 32 0.32 -5.83 -9.31
N PRO A 33 1.26 -6.72 -8.94
CA PRO A 33 1.81 -6.72 -7.58
C PRO A 33 2.41 -5.36 -7.20
N GLU A 34 3.04 -4.67 -8.15
CA GLU A 34 3.65 -3.36 -7.93
C GLU A 34 2.61 -2.30 -7.60
N SER A 35 1.42 -2.36 -8.23
CA SER A 35 0.35 -1.41 -7.93
C SER A 35 -0.18 -1.60 -6.52
N ASP A 36 -0.34 -2.85 -6.08
CA ASP A 36 -0.80 -3.13 -4.72
C ASP A 36 0.26 -2.77 -3.68
N ALA A 37 1.54 -2.98 -4.01
CA ALA A 37 2.64 -2.55 -3.15
C ALA A 37 2.67 -1.03 -2.99
N ALA A 38 2.40 -0.27 -4.06
CA ALA A 38 2.32 1.18 -4.00
C ALA A 38 1.17 1.63 -3.09
N ILE A 39 0.01 1.00 -3.20
CA ILE A 39 -1.14 1.29 -2.34
C ILE A 39 -0.79 0.98 -0.88
N CYS A 40 -0.20 -0.18 -0.61
CA CYS A 40 0.20 -0.56 0.74
C CYS A 40 1.20 0.44 1.34
N CYS A 41 2.17 0.87 0.54
CA CYS A 41 3.17 1.85 0.95
C CYS A 41 2.51 3.16 1.42
N LEU A 42 1.55 3.68 0.63
CA LEU A 42 0.84 4.91 0.98
C LEU A 42 -0.08 4.72 2.19
N MET A 43 -0.74 3.59 2.32
CA MET A 43 -1.56 3.29 3.49
C MET A 43 -0.73 3.27 4.76
N LEU A 44 0.46 2.67 4.71
CA LEU A 44 1.38 2.68 5.85
C LEU A 44 1.85 4.10 6.17
N TRP A 45 2.12 4.91 5.15
CA TRP A 45 2.50 6.31 5.36
C TRP A 45 1.39 7.06 6.10
N LEU A 46 0.13 6.90 5.63
CA LEU A 46 -1.02 7.59 6.21
C LEU A 46 -1.32 7.14 7.64
N THR A 47 -1.13 5.86 7.96
CA THR A 47 -1.51 5.29 9.25
C THR A 47 -0.36 5.16 10.25
N CYS A 48 0.86 4.92 9.76
CA CYS A 48 2.03 4.61 10.60
C CYS A 48 3.19 5.57 10.40
N GLY A 49 3.11 6.50 9.45
CA GLY A 49 4.14 7.50 9.19
C GLY A 49 5.10 7.12 8.06
N GLU A 50 5.85 8.12 7.60
CA GLU A 50 6.75 7.99 6.46
C GLU A 50 7.85 6.95 6.69
N GLN A 51 8.41 6.88 7.88
CA GLN A 51 9.50 5.97 8.18
C GLN A 51 9.08 4.51 8.01
N THR A 52 7.90 4.15 8.51
CA THR A 52 7.37 2.79 8.36
C THR A 52 7.12 2.46 6.89
N ALA A 53 6.61 3.41 6.12
CA ALA A 53 6.40 3.23 4.69
C ALA A 53 7.72 2.99 3.96
N ARG A 54 8.77 3.74 4.29
CA ARG A 54 10.10 3.56 3.70
C ARG A 54 10.70 2.20 4.04
N GLU A 55 10.53 1.74 5.27
CA GLU A 55 11.01 0.41 5.69
C GLU A 55 10.29 -0.71 4.95
N TYR A 56 8.97 -0.61 4.80
CA TYR A 56 8.20 -1.55 4.01
C TYR A 56 8.69 -1.58 2.55
N PHE A 57 8.90 -0.41 1.97
CA PHE A 57 9.37 -0.28 0.58
C PHE A 57 10.70 -1.02 0.39
N LYS A 58 11.65 -0.82 1.28
CA LYS A 58 12.95 -1.49 1.24
C LYS A 58 12.82 -3.00 1.36
N LEU A 59 11.99 -3.46 2.29
CA LEU A 59 11.77 -4.90 2.51
C LEU A 59 11.09 -5.53 1.29
N TYR A 60 10.12 -4.83 0.71
CA TYR A 60 9.44 -5.33 -0.47
C TYR A 60 10.42 -5.53 -1.63
N LEU A 61 11.26 -4.54 -1.90
CA LEU A 61 12.27 -4.65 -2.96
C LEU A 61 13.27 -5.76 -2.70
N LYS A 62 13.70 -5.93 -1.46
CA LYS A 62 14.63 -6.97 -1.07
C LYS A 62 14.04 -8.37 -1.29
N ARG A 63 12.76 -8.55 -0.99
CA ARG A 63 12.06 -9.83 -1.11
C ARG A 63 11.60 -10.14 -2.52
N ASN A 64 11.48 -9.13 -3.37
CA ASN A 64 10.99 -9.23 -4.75
C ASN A 64 12.04 -8.69 -5.70
N GLY A 65 13.16 -9.42 -5.81
CA GLY A 65 14.36 -8.97 -6.52
C GLY A 65 14.18 -8.65 -8.00
N SER A 66 13.08 -9.11 -8.61
CA SER A 66 12.75 -8.78 -10.02
C SER A 66 12.02 -7.43 -10.13
N CYS A 67 11.57 -6.85 -9.00
CA CYS A 67 10.86 -5.58 -8.99
C CYS A 67 11.86 -4.43 -8.81
N SER A 68 11.72 -3.37 -9.59
CA SER A 68 12.54 -2.17 -9.44
C SER A 68 11.81 -1.12 -8.59
N SER A 69 12.59 -0.26 -7.93
CA SER A 69 12.01 0.88 -7.18
C SER A 69 11.22 1.80 -8.11
N ASP A 70 11.66 1.97 -9.35
CA ASP A 70 10.99 2.84 -10.33
C ASP A 70 9.59 2.32 -10.68
N ALA A 71 9.40 1.01 -10.74
CA ALA A 71 8.10 0.42 -11.04
C ALA A 71 7.06 0.83 -9.98
N ILE A 72 7.43 0.81 -8.70
CA ILE A 72 6.54 1.21 -7.61
C ILE A 72 6.39 2.72 -7.55
N THR A 73 7.50 3.46 -7.65
CA THR A 73 7.48 4.93 -7.58
C THR A 73 6.61 5.54 -8.68
N THR A 74 6.66 4.98 -9.89
CA THR A 74 5.83 5.44 -11.00
C THR A 74 4.34 5.24 -10.73
N LEU A 75 3.98 4.25 -9.92
CA LEU A 75 2.59 3.94 -9.58
C LEU A 75 2.07 4.68 -8.35
N LEU A 76 2.90 5.44 -7.64
CA LEU A 76 2.45 6.18 -6.45
C LEU A 76 1.32 7.18 -6.76
N PRO A 77 1.35 7.97 -7.84
CA PRO A 77 0.22 8.85 -8.16
C PRO A 77 -1.08 8.08 -8.40
N PHE A 78 -1.01 6.94 -9.06
CA PHE A 78 -2.17 6.07 -9.25
C PHE A 78 -2.71 5.57 -7.90
N ALA A 79 -1.82 5.07 -7.03
CA ALA A 79 -2.20 4.60 -5.70
C ALA A 79 -2.82 5.72 -4.87
N ALA A 80 -2.26 6.93 -4.94
CA ALA A 80 -2.79 8.09 -4.23
C ALA A 80 -4.20 8.43 -4.72
N SER A 81 -4.45 8.36 -6.02
CA SER A 81 -5.78 8.63 -6.56
C SER A 81 -6.82 7.61 -6.09
N MET A 82 -6.43 6.34 -5.97
CA MET A 82 -7.31 5.30 -5.46
C MET A 82 -7.66 5.49 -3.99
N LEU A 83 -6.74 6.01 -3.20
CA LEU A 83 -6.95 6.22 -1.77
C LEU A 83 -7.62 7.55 -1.43
N TYR A 84 -7.61 8.50 -2.35
CA TYR A 84 -8.00 9.88 -2.08
C TYR A 84 -9.38 10.00 -1.43
N ASN A 85 -10.37 9.33 -2.00
CA ASN A 85 -11.75 9.42 -1.50
C ASN A 85 -12.00 8.68 -0.18
N ARG A 86 -11.02 7.90 0.27
CA ARG A 86 -11.11 7.15 1.53
C ARG A 86 -10.55 7.93 2.71
N GLU A 87 -9.93 9.11 2.47
CA GLU A 87 -9.16 9.82 3.48
C GLU A 87 -9.83 11.08 3.99
N ASN A 88 -9.43 11.50 5.21
CA ASN A 88 -9.80 12.78 5.78
C ASN A 88 -9.02 13.93 5.12
N ALA A 89 -9.25 15.17 5.55
CA ALA A 89 -8.63 16.35 4.95
C ALA A 89 -7.09 16.30 4.99
N ALA A 90 -6.51 15.84 6.10
CA ALA A 90 -5.05 15.74 6.24
C ALA A 90 -4.46 14.68 5.29
N GLY A 91 -5.09 13.51 5.23
CA GLY A 91 -4.68 12.45 4.30
C GLY A 91 -4.82 12.87 2.85
N LYS A 92 -5.91 13.53 2.50
CA LYS A 92 -6.13 14.08 1.15
C LYS A 92 -5.04 15.06 0.75
N LYS A 93 -4.59 15.92 1.67
CA LYS A 93 -3.52 16.88 1.41
C LYS A 93 -2.21 16.17 1.09
N LEU A 94 -1.87 15.14 1.85
CA LEU A 94 -0.68 14.32 1.58
C LEU A 94 -0.77 13.65 0.20
N LEU A 95 -1.91 13.01 -0.08
CA LEU A 95 -2.11 12.30 -1.35
C LEU A 95 -2.04 13.26 -2.55
N LEU A 96 -2.60 14.46 -2.43
CA LEU A 96 -2.50 15.46 -3.49
C LEU A 96 -1.05 15.85 -3.78
N SER A 97 -0.20 15.94 -2.75
CA SER A 97 1.21 16.27 -2.94
C SER A 97 1.95 15.18 -3.71
N ILE A 98 1.52 13.93 -3.56
CA ILE A 98 2.10 12.78 -4.26
C ILE A 98 1.62 12.71 -5.72
N MET A 99 0.35 13.08 -5.96
CA MET A 99 -0.24 13.07 -7.31
C MET A 99 0.35 14.15 -8.23
N LYS A 100 0.90 15.20 -7.65
CA LYS A 100 1.56 16.24 -8.42
C LYS A 100 2.98 15.82 -8.76
#